data_e80a56490aa374c17f11d4b32a16dfa3
#
_entry.id   e80a56490aa374c17f11d4b32a16dfa3
#
_cell.length_a   1.000
_cell.length_b   1.000
_cell.length_c   1.000
_cell.angle_alpha   90.00
_cell.angle_beta   90.00
_cell.angle_gamma   90.00
#
_symmetry.space_group_name_H-M   'P 1'
#
loop_
_entity.id
_entity.type
_entity.pdbx_description
1 polymer ?
#
loop_
_entity_poly.entity_id
_entity_poly.type
_entity_poly.pdbx_seq_one_letter_code
_entity_poly.pdbx_strand_id
1 'polypeptide(L)'
;MKNPRARTSGRGTGTLPSLIAVATFVLIIASLYWAQAVLIPVALAILLTFLLSPVAGALERIALGRLSSVILIVVLTFSLLGGIGWIVTLQLGSLANELPTYRNNIRQKIADIREAGKGGALEKVQKTAEDVQQEFQKKDEPARVQEKPREVVMKAEESSTFWPIPLAVGPMVERFAGAGLVIVLVVFMLIQREDLRNRLIRLVGYGRLTFTTRALEEAGERISRYLLMQTIINSTFGLAVGLALYFIGVPYAALWGFFAAVLRFIPYVGAFTAALMPSALSLAVFEGWLWPILVVGIFVALELICNMVLEPLLYAESAGVSGVGLLVAIAFWTWLWGPVGLVLATPLTVCVVVLGKYIPGMDFIGVLIGDQPALESNISYYQRLLAMDQAEAAEIVEEHLKTNPPEQLFDGVLIPALTYARRDRELGRLTED
;
A
#
# COMPACT_ATOMS: atom_id res chain seq x y z
N MET A 1 -1.49 -28.21 67.28
CA MET A 1 -0.27 -28.36 66.49
C MET A 1 -0.61 -29.07 65.19
N LYS A 2 -0.74 -28.38 64.07
CA LYS A 2 -0.61 -28.91 62.70
C LYS A 2 -0.36 -27.72 61.76
N ASN A 3 0.84 -27.67 61.27
CA ASN A 3 1.37 -26.67 60.35
C ASN A 3 0.73 -26.81 58.94
N PRO A 4 0.18 -25.76 58.29
CA PRO A 4 -0.16 -25.83 56.89
C PRO A 4 1.09 -25.52 56.03
N ARG A 5 1.52 -26.52 55.29
CA ARG A 5 2.60 -26.43 54.29
C ARG A 5 2.26 -25.38 53.24
N ALA A 6 3.11 -24.37 53.14
CA ALA A 6 3.17 -23.42 52.03
C ALA A 6 3.36 -24.20 50.71
N ARG A 7 2.38 -24.18 49.85
CA ARG A 7 2.52 -24.60 48.44
C ARG A 7 3.28 -23.50 47.71
N THR A 8 4.54 -23.70 47.48
CA THR A 8 5.33 -22.99 46.50
C THR A 8 4.73 -23.30 45.10
N SER A 9 3.92 -22.40 44.58
CA SER A 9 3.49 -22.47 43.18
C SER A 9 4.68 -22.20 42.29
N GLY A 10 5.12 -23.24 41.56
CA GLY A 10 6.19 -23.15 40.59
C GLY A 10 5.92 -22.11 39.50
N ARG A 11 6.61 -20.99 39.55
CA ARG A 11 6.82 -20.07 38.48
C ARG A 11 7.83 -20.72 37.51
N GLY A 12 7.33 -21.41 36.48
CA GLY A 12 8.23 -22.10 35.54
C GLY A 12 7.62 -22.51 34.22
N THR A 13 6.51 -21.91 33.76
CA THR A 13 5.88 -22.33 32.49
C THR A 13 5.60 -21.20 31.49
N GLY A 14 6.11 -19.98 31.73
CA GLY A 14 5.80 -18.82 30.86
C GLY A 14 6.66 -18.66 29.62
N THR A 15 7.83 -19.32 29.54
CA THR A 15 8.79 -19.06 28.45
C THR A 15 8.62 -19.99 27.23
N LEU A 16 8.21 -21.24 27.45
CA LEU A 16 8.02 -22.22 26.37
C LEU A 16 6.90 -21.84 25.39
N PRO A 17 5.69 -21.45 25.82
CA PRO A 17 4.63 -21.05 24.87
C PRO A 17 4.98 -19.77 24.10
N SER A 18 5.70 -18.82 24.69
CA SER A 18 6.14 -17.61 23.97
C SER A 18 7.22 -17.91 22.92
N LEU A 19 8.17 -18.80 23.21
CA LEU A 19 9.17 -19.24 22.23
C LEU A 19 8.55 -19.99 21.06
N ILE A 20 7.57 -20.85 21.30
CA ILE A 20 6.82 -21.57 20.25
C ILE A 20 6.05 -20.54 19.38
N ALA A 21 5.39 -19.56 19.98
CA ALA A 21 4.68 -18.52 19.23
C ALA A 21 5.63 -17.71 18.34
N VAL A 22 6.77 -17.29 18.84
CA VAL A 22 7.78 -16.56 18.05
C VAL A 22 8.34 -17.45 16.93
N ALA A 23 8.68 -18.72 17.23
CA ALA A 23 9.17 -19.65 16.22
C ALA A 23 8.14 -19.89 15.12
N THR A 24 6.86 -20.04 15.47
CA THR A 24 5.77 -20.20 14.51
C THR A 24 5.62 -18.95 13.64
N PHE A 25 5.69 -17.77 14.23
CA PHE A 25 5.61 -16.49 13.51
C PHE A 25 6.77 -16.34 12.50
N VAL A 26 8.00 -16.62 12.94
CA VAL A 26 9.18 -16.60 12.06
C VAL A 26 9.05 -17.63 10.94
N LEU A 27 8.56 -18.83 11.23
CA LEU A 27 8.34 -19.88 10.21
C LEU A 27 7.29 -19.45 9.17
N ILE A 28 6.20 -18.82 9.60
CA ILE A 28 5.18 -18.28 8.69
C ILE A 28 5.81 -17.23 7.77
N ILE A 29 6.54 -16.26 8.30
CA ILE A 29 7.20 -15.22 7.49
C ILE A 29 8.21 -15.83 6.52
N ALA A 30 9.05 -16.77 6.97
CA ALA A 30 10.00 -17.46 6.12
C ALA A 30 9.30 -18.23 4.99
N SER A 31 8.18 -18.88 5.29
CA SER A 31 7.37 -19.59 4.29
C SER A 31 6.76 -18.63 3.27
N LEU A 32 6.25 -17.48 3.72
CA LEU A 32 5.71 -16.42 2.84
C LEU A 32 6.79 -15.84 1.92
N TYR A 33 8.02 -15.70 2.42
CA TYR A 33 9.15 -15.21 1.64
C TYR A 33 9.61 -16.24 0.59
N TRP A 34 9.79 -17.51 0.97
CA TRP A 34 10.23 -18.54 0.04
C TRP A 34 9.19 -18.94 -1.00
N ALA A 35 7.92 -18.94 -0.61
CA ALA A 35 6.82 -19.28 -1.50
C ALA A 35 6.30 -18.09 -2.33
N GLN A 36 6.98 -16.93 -2.35
CA GLN A 36 6.53 -15.71 -3.03
C GLN A 36 6.18 -15.91 -4.51
N ALA A 37 6.92 -16.76 -5.22
CA ALA A 37 6.67 -17.06 -6.63
C ALA A 37 5.26 -17.65 -6.89
N VAL A 38 4.70 -18.37 -5.90
CA VAL A 38 3.35 -18.94 -5.96
C VAL A 38 2.35 -18.04 -5.24
N LEU A 39 2.74 -17.47 -4.11
CA LEU A 39 1.83 -16.68 -3.27
C LEU A 39 1.46 -15.34 -3.89
N ILE A 40 2.36 -14.68 -4.63
CA ILE A 40 2.04 -13.42 -5.32
C ILE A 40 0.93 -13.63 -6.37
N PRO A 41 1.01 -14.59 -7.31
CA PRO A 41 -0.10 -14.88 -8.22
C PRO A 41 -1.41 -15.25 -7.50
N VAL A 42 -1.33 -16.01 -6.42
CA VAL A 42 -2.51 -16.37 -5.62
C VAL A 42 -3.13 -15.15 -4.95
N ALA A 43 -2.32 -14.29 -4.32
CA ALA A 43 -2.80 -13.05 -3.69
C ALA A 43 -3.44 -12.11 -4.72
N LEU A 44 -2.80 -11.92 -5.88
CA LEU A 44 -3.37 -11.17 -6.99
C LEU A 44 -4.71 -11.75 -7.46
N ALA A 45 -4.79 -13.08 -7.60
CA ALA A 45 -6.03 -13.74 -8.01
C ALA A 45 -7.14 -13.56 -6.97
N ILE A 46 -6.84 -13.63 -5.68
CA ILE A 46 -7.79 -13.37 -4.59
C ILE A 46 -8.30 -11.92 -4.67
N LEU A 47 -7.40 -10.94 -4.76
CA LEU A 47 -7.77 -9.52 -4.83
C LEU A 47 -8.61 -9.21 -6.08
N LEU A 48 -8.20 -9.73 -7.25
CA LEU A 48 -8.98 -9.60 -8.48
C LEU A 48 -10.34 -10.29 -8.39
N THR A 49 -10.44 -11.44 -7.73
CA THR A 49 -11.69 -12.14 -7.50
C THR A 49 -12.64 -11.29 -6.64
N PHE A 50 -12.15 -10.71 -5.55
CA PHE A 50 -12.95 -9.78 -4.74
C PHE A 50 -13.35 -8.54 -5.52
N LEU A 51 -12.43 -7.96 -6.30
CA LEU A 51 -12.69 -6.79 -7.14
C LEU A 51 -13.75 -7.07 -8.21
N LEU A 52 -13.66 -8.21 -8.90
CA LEU A 52 -14.56 -8.58 -10.00
C LEU A 52 -15.87 -9.20 -9.55
N SER A 53 -15.97 -9.71 -8.32
CA SER A 53 -17.15 -10.39 -7.79
C SER A 53 -18.43 -9.54 -7.87
N PRO A 54 -18.48 -8.25 -7.47
CA PRO A 54 -19.68 -7.44 -7.57
C PRO A 54 -20.10 -7.19 -9.03
N VAL A 55 -19.12 -7.02 -9.93
CA VAL A 55 -19.39 -6.80 -11.36
C VAL A 55 -19.88 -8.08 -12.04
N ALA A 56 -19.28 -9.23 -11.69
CA ALA A 56 -19.75 -10.54 -12.16
C ALA A 56 -21.18 -10.80 -11.68
N GLY A 57 -21.49 -10.51 -10.41
CA GLY A 57 -22.85 -10.63 -9.86
C GLY A 57 -23.87 -9.69 -10.53
N ALA A 58 -23.46 -8.48 -10.93
CA ALA A 58 -24.32 -7.58 -11.70
C ALA A 58 -24.62 -8.13 -13.09
N LEU A 59 -23.62 -8.71 -13.77
CA LEU A 59 -23.79 -9.35 -15.07
C LEU A 59 -24.70 -10.60 -15.00
N GLU A 60 -24.57 -11.40 -13.95
CA GLU A 60 -25.45 -12.57 -13.72
C GLU A 60 -26.92 -12.16 -13.61
N ARG A 61 -27.23 -10.96 -13.06
CA ARG A 61 -28.61 -10.43 -12.94
C ARG A 61 -29.22 -10.00 -14.28
N ILE A 62 -28.39 -9.75 -15.31
CA ILE A 62 -28.84 -9.36 -16.66
C ILE A 62 -29.13 -10.58 -17.56
N ALA A 63 -29.42 -11.74 -16.97
CA ALA A 63 -29.75 -13.01 -17.65
C ALA A 63 -28.59 -13.70 -18.40
N LEU A 64 -27.33 -13.29 -18.19
CA LEU A 64 -26.17 -14.08 -18.57
C LEU A 64 -25.95 -15.19 -17.54
N GLY A 65 -25.78 -16.42 -18.00
CA GLY A 65 -25.44 -17.53 -17.10
C GLY A 65 -24.11 -17.27 -16.38
N ARG A 66 -23.93 -17.84 -15.17
CA ARG A 66 -22.74 -17.62 -14.30
C ARG A 66 -21.42 -17.81 -15.04
N LEU A 67 -21.28 -18.90 -15.83
CA LEU A 67 -20.05 -19.18 -16.57
C LEU A 67 -19.77 -18.10 -17.62
N SER A 68 -20.79 -17.67 -18.36
CA SER A 68 -20.66 -16.66 -19.42
C SER A 68 -20.30 -15.30 -18.85
N SER A 69 -20.90 -14.91 -17.71
CA SER A 69 -20.59 -13.66 -17.00
C SER A 69 -19.16 -13.63 -16.51
N VAL A 70 -18.66 -14.73 -15.93
CA VAL A 70 -17.29 -14.84 -15.43
C VAL A 70 -16.30 -14.77 -16.62
N ILE A 71 -16.51 -15.54 -17.68
CA ILE A 71 -15.62 -15.50 -18.84
C ILE A 71 -15.59 -14.11 -19.46
N LEU A 72 -16.75 -13.50 -19.66
CA LEU A 72 -16.85 -12.16 -20.26
C LEU A 72 -16.08 -11.11 -19.47
N ILE A 73 -16.26 -11.07 -18.12
CA ILE A 73 -15.59 -10.06 -17.30
C ILE A 73 -14.09 -10.30 -17.20
N VAL A 74 -13.66 -11.56 -17.13
CA VAL A 74 -12.25 -11.90 -17.12
C VAL A 74 -11.59 -11.52 -18.45
N VAL A 75 -12.18 -11.89 -19.59
CA VAL A 75 -11.67 -11.52 -20.91
C VAL A 75 -11.62 -10.00 -21.07
N LEU A 76 -12.68 -9.28 -20.67
CA LEU A 76 -12.71 -7.82 -20.75
C LEU A 76 -11.59 -7.19 -19.88
N THR A 77 -11.46 -7.63 -18.64
CA THR A 77 -10.47 -7.10 -17.70
C THR A 77 -9.05 -7.34 -18.17
N PHE A 78 -8.73 -8.58 -18.57
CA PHE A 78 -7.37 -8.89 -19.00
C PHE A 78 -7.05 -8.36 -20.40
N SER A 79 -8.04 -8.19 -21.28
CA SER A 79 -7.86 -7.47 -22.56
C SER A 79 -7.58 -5.99 -22.33
N LEU A 80 -8.29 -5.36 -21.40
CA LEU A 80 -8.06 -3.97 -21.00
C LEU A 80 -6.66 -3.79 -20.39
N LEU A 81 -6.28 -4.63 -19.41
CA LEU A 81 -4.97 -4.61 -18.78
C LEU A 81 -3.85 -4.89 -19.79
N GLY A 82 -4.05 -5.85 -20.69
CA GLY A 82 -3.10 -6.16 -21.75
C GLY A 82 -2.95 -5.02 -22.75
N GLY A 83 -4.05 -4.38 -23.15
CA GLY A 83 -4.04 -3.21 -24.05
C GLY A 83 -3.32 -2.01 -23.41
N ILE A 84 -3.61 -1.72 -22.15
CA ILE A 84 -2.89 -0.66 -21.40
C ILE A 84 -1.41 -1.01 -21.30
N GLY A 85 -1.07 -2.23 -20.90
CA GLY A 85 0.32 -2.68 -20.79
C GLY A 85 1.09 -2.57 -22.11
N TRP A 86 0.43 -2.86 -23.23
CA TRP A 86 1.00 -2.68 -24.58
C TRP A 86 1.31 -1.21 -24.88
N ILE A 87 0.34 -0.31 -24.66
CA ILE A 87 0.52 1.14 -24.84
C ILE A 87 1.64 1.68 -23.96
N VAL A 88 1.67 1.29 -22.69
CA VAL A 88 2.71 1.68 -21.72
C VAL A 88 4.09 1.23 -22.20
N THR A 89 4.22 -0.01 -22.67
CA THR A 89 5.50 -0.55 -23.17
C THR A 89 6.00 0.22 -24.39
N LEU A 90 5.12 0.53 -25.34
CA LEU A 90 5.46 1.34 -26.52
C LEU A 90 5.90 2.75 -26.10
N GLN A 91 5.17 3.41 -25.20
CA GLN A 91 5.49 4.77 -24.76
C GLN A 91 6.79 4.82 -23.96
N LEU A 92 7.08 3.81 -23.12
CA LEU A 92 8.36 3.69 -22.41
C LEU A 92 9.54 3.56 -23.37
N GLY A 93 9.39 2.75 -24.41
CA GLY A 93 10.40 2.59 -25.46
C GLY A 93 10.68 3.91 -26.20
N SER A 94 9.63 4.63 -26.58
CA SER A 94 9.74 5.94 -27.24
C SER A 94 10.38 6.99 -26.31
N LEU A 95 9.97 7.05 -25.05
CA LEU A 95 10.54 7.95 -24.07
C LEU A 95 12.05 7.73 -23.89
N ALA A 96 12.48 6.47 -23.76
CA ALA A 96 13.90 6.12 -23.64
C ALA A 96 14.74 6.62 -24.81
N ASN A 97 14.20 6.55 -26.03
CA ASN A 97 14.86 6.99 -27.24
C ASN A 97 14.92 8.51 -27.39
N GLU A 98 13.96 9.24 -26.84
CA GLU A 98 13.87 10.70 -26.97
C GLU A 98 14.57 11.47 -25.83
N LEU A 99 14.86 10.82 -24.69
CA LEU A 99 15.56 11.44 -23.54
C LEU A 99 16.82 12.23 -23.92
N PRO A 100 17.70 11.78 -24.87
CA PRO A 100 18.88 12.54 -25.26
C PRO A 100 18.57 13.90 -25.90
N THR A 101 17.42 14.01 -26.58
CA THR A 101 17.00 15.24 -27.31
C THR A 101 16.66 16.38 -26.34
N TYR A 102 16.18 16.06 -25.15
CA TYR A 102 15.79 17.07 -24.14
C TYR A 102 16.96 17.69 -23.36
N ARG A 103 18.18 17.22 -23.61
CA ARG A 103 19.39 17.64 -22.88
C ARG A 103 19.67 19.15 -22.98
N ASN A 104 19.35 19.77 -24.10
CA ASN A 104 19.62 21.19 -24.32
C ASN A 104 18.71 22.10 -23.50
N ASN A 105 17.41 21.80 -23.46
CA ASN A 105 16.44 22.57 -22.64
C ASN A 105 16.74 22.47 -21.15
N ILE A 106 17.15 21.28 -20.69
CA ILE A 106 17.56 21.08 -19.29
C ILE A 106 18.80 21.94 -18.95
N ARG A 107 19.81 21.97 -19.86
CA ARG A 107 20.99 22.80 -19.66
C ARG A 107 20.65 24.29 -19.59
N GLN A 108 19.77 24.75 -20.47
CA GLN A 108 19.35 26.15 -20.47
C GLN A 108 18.66 26.53 -19.16
N LYS A 109 17.72 25.72 -18.66
CA LYS A 109 17.06 26.00 -17.38
C LYS A 109 17.98 25.91 -16.18
N ILE A 110 18.97 25.03 -16.19
CA ILE A 110 20.00 25.00 -15.16
C ILE A 110 20.83 26.31 -15.20
N ALA A 111 21.10 26.83 -16.39
CA ALA A 111 21.76 28.10 -16.54
C ALA A 111 20.94 29.28 -15.99
N ASP A 112 19.60 29.28 -16.30
CA ASP A 112 18.66 30.29 -15.79
C ASP A 112 18.59 30.30 -14.26
N ILE A 113 18.52 29.11 -13.63
CA ILE A 113 18.55 28.97 -12.16
C ILE A 113 19.89 29.51 -11.60
N ARG A 114 21.00 29.20 -12.29
CA ARG A 114 22.30 29.64 -11.88
C ARG A 114 22.49 31.18 -12.01
N GLU A 115 21.87 31.77 -13.02
CA GLU A 115 21.84 33.23 -13.19
C GLU A 115 20.96 33.91 -12.16
N ALA A 116 19.75 33.37 -11.88
CA ALA A 116 18.86 33.87 -10.85
C ALA A 116 19.49 33.75 -9.43
N GLY A 117 20.34 32.74 -9.21
CA GLY A 117 21.10 32.58 -7.95
C GLY A 117 22.32 33.47 -7.80
N LYS A 118 22.76 34.16 -8.84
CA LYS A 118 23.96 35.01 -8.83
C LYS A 118 23.82 36.36 -8.10
N GLY A 119 22.68 36.67 -7.51
CA GLY A 119 22.44 37.87 -6.72
C GLY A 119 22.81 37.80 -5.23
N GLY A 120 23.52 36.79 -4.75
CA GLY A 120 23.82 36.66 -3.32
C GLY A 120 25.12 35.89 -3.04
N ALA A 121 25.54 35.80 -1.81
CA ALA A 121 26.78 35.29 -1.22
C ALA A 121 27.55 34.14 -1.92
N LEU A 122 26.91 33.40 -2.85
CA LEU A 122 27.50 32.33 -3.65
C LEU A 122 28.52 32.81 -4.68
N GLU A 123 28.37 34.04 -5.21
CA GLU A 123 29.34 34.61 -6.18
C GLU A 123 30.72 34.87 -5.58
N LYS A 124 30.76 35.24 -4.29
CA LYS A 124 32.05 35.43 -3.57
C LYS A 124 32.78 34.10 -3.33
N VAL A 125 32.01 33.01 -3.04
CA VAL A 125 32.61 31.70 -2.80
C VAL A 125 33.10 31.06 -4.10
N GLN A 126 32.39 31.26 -5.21
CA GLN A 126 32.76 30.67 -6.49
C GLN A 126 34.00 31.37 -7.11
N LYS A 127 34.10 32.71 -7.05
CA LYS A 127 35.30 33.41 -7.50
C LYS A 127 36.54 33.00 -6.71
N THR A 128 36.37 32.83 -5.38
CA THR A 128 37.49 32.35 -4.55
C THR A 128 37.87 30.89 -4.87
N ALA A 129 36.92 30.05 -5.24
CA ALA A 129 37.18 28.65 -5.63
C ALA A 129 37.83 28.55 -7.04
N GLU A 130 37.41 29.40 -7.98
CA GLU A 130 38.00 29.44 -9.34
C GLU A 130 39.42 30.01 -9.34
N ASP A 131 39.72 31.05 -8.55
CA ASP A 131 41.04 31.60 -8.38
C ASP A 131 42.00 30.57 -7.74
N VAL A 132 41.56 29.84 -6.75
CA VAL A 132 42.33 28.75 -6.13
C VAL A 132 42.53 27.57 -7.09
N GLN A 133 41.55 27.25 -7.94
CA GLN A 133 41.64 26.14 -8.88
C GLN A 133 42.57 26.47 -10.08
N GLN A 134 42.64 27.75 -10.49
CA GLN A 134 43.59 28.19 -11.52
C GLN A 134 45.02 28.19 -11.02
N GLU A 135 45.25 28.44 -9.73
CA GLU A 135 46.59 28.44 -9.13
C GLU A 135 47.15 27.02 -8.96
N PHE A 136 46.24 26.01 -8.77
CA PHE A 136 46.62 24.58 -8.71
C PHE A 136 46.78 23.91 -10.09
N GLN A 137 46.17 24.44 -11.17
CA GLN A 137 46.26 23.86 -12.52
C GLN A 137 47.52 24.30 -13.30
N LYS A 138 48.31 25.23 -12.78
CA LYS A 138 49.58 25.64 -13.39
C LYS A 138 50.81 24.77 -13.07
N LYS A 139 50.59 23.70 -12.32
CA LYS A 139 51.65 22.74 -11.99
C LYS A 139 51.11 21.32 -12.18
N ASP A 140 51.39 20.77 -13.31
CA ASP A 140 51.41 19.35 -13.66
C ASP A 140 50.59 19.02 -14.91
N GLU A 141 51.24 19.21 -16.08
CA GLU A 141 51.01 18.31 -17.18
C GLU A 141 51.90 17.07 -16.99
N PRO A 142 51.34 15.86 -16.96
CA PRO A 142 51.89 14.85 -17.83
C PRO A 142 50.88 13.95 -18.55
N ALA A 143 51.20 13.73 -19.81
CA ALA A 143 50.96 12.54 -20.62
C ALA A 143 49.59 11.90 -20.66
N ARG A 144 48.91 12.13 -21.77
CA ARG A 144 47.82 11.30 -22.31
C ARG A 144 48.22 9.84 -22.40
N VAL A 145 47.60 9.01 -21.59
CA VAL A 145 47.47 7.58 -21.84
C VAL A 145 46.06 7.31 -22.38
N GLN A 146 46.01 6.90 -23.64
CA GLN A 146 44.78 6.41 -24.25
C GLN A 146 44.42 5.04 -23.62
N GLU A 147 43.43 5.01 -22.76
CA GLU A 147 42.79 3.74 -22.38
C GLU A 147 41.76 3.36 -23.44
N LYS A 148 42.00 2.26 -24.11
CA LYS A 148 41.06 1.54 -24.97
C LYS A 148 39.87 1.07 -24.13
N PRO A 149 38.63 1.10 -24.68
CA PRO A 149 37.47 0.54 -24.00
C PRO A 149 37.67 -0.95 -23.74
N ARG A 150 37.63 -1.33 -22.47
CA ARG A 150 37.60 -2.73 -22.05
C ARG A 150 36.22 -3.29 -22.32
N GLU A 151 36.11 -4.17 -23.32
CA GLU A 151 34.95 -5.03 -23.51
C GLU A 151 34.77 -5.89 -22.24
N VAL A 152 33.70 -5.65 -21.48
CA VAL A 152 33.27 -6.56 -20.43
C VAL A 152 32.51 -7.69 -21.07
N VAL A 153 33.22 -8.78 -21.32
CA VAL A 153 32.59 -10.05 -21.72
C VAL A 153 31.85 -10.58 -20.49
N MET A 154 30.55 -10.42 -20.46
CA MET A 154 29.69 -11.15 -19.54
C MET A 154 29.75 -12.64 -19.88
N LYS A 155 30.43 -13.41 -19.03
CA LYS A 155 30.45 -14.86 -19.06
C LYS A 155 29.06 -15.34 -18.64
N ALA A 156 28.26 -15.76 -19.62
CA ALA A 156 27.01 -16.45 -19.35
C ALA A 156 27.33 -17.80 -18.71
N GLU A 157 26.84 -18.02 -17.51
CA GLU A 157 26.80 -19.36 -16.92
C GLU A 157 25.88 -20.24 -17.78
N GLU A 158 26.45 -21.23 -18.40
CA GLU A 158 25.73 -22.29 -19.13
C GLU A 158 24.95 -23.14 -18.12
N SER A 159 23.68 -22.83 -17.94
CA SER A 159 22.73 -23.77 -17.37
C SER A 159 22.27 -24.73 -18.47
N SER A 160 22.64 -25.98 -18.32
CA SER A 160 22.28 -27.11 -19.18
C SER A 160 20.76 -27.19 -19.38
N THR A 161 20.28 -26.78 -20.53
CA THR A 161 18.87 -26.83 -20.89
C THR A 161 18.66 -27.89 -21.97
N PHE A 162 17.81 -28.83 -21.65
CA PHE A 162 17.51 -30.03 -22.45
C PHE A 162 16.62 -29.78 -23.67
N TRP A 163 16.41 -28.49 -24.09
CA TRP A 163 15.71 -28.14 -25.33
C TRP A 163 16.21 -26.79 -25.87
N PRO A 164 16.56 -26.68 -27.15
CA PRO A 164 17.01 -25.42 -27.74
C PRO A 164 15.83 -24.53 -28.09
N ILE A 165 15.20 -23.92 -27.06
CA ILE A 165 14.33 -22.78 -27.27
C ILE A 165 15.24 -21.55 -27.27
N PRO A 166 15.13 -20.64 -28.27
CA PRO A 166 15.99 -19.45 -28.35
C PRO A 166 16.02 -18.69 -27.04
N LEU A 167 17.21 -18.33 -26.56
CA LEU A 167 17.47 -17.68 -25.25
C LEU A 167 16.61 -16.43 -24.94
N ALA A 168 15.96 -15.84 -25.94
CA ALA A 168 15.04 -14.70 -25.77
C ALA A 168 13.63 -15.11 -25.28
N VAL A 169 13.24 -16.38 -25.38
CA VAL A 169 11.88 -16.84 -25.06
C VAL A 169 11.74 -17.20 -23.58
N GLY A 170 12.81 -17.64 -22.91
CA GLY A 170 12.78 -18.06 -21.52
C GLY A 170 12.20 -17.02 -20.55
N PRO A 171 12.74 -15.80 -20.50
CA PRO A 171 12.21 -14.74 -19.59
C PRO A 171 10.78 -14.28 -19.96
N MET A 172 10.40 -14.40 -21.24
CA MET A 172 9.03 -14.10 -21.67
C MET A 172 8.05 -15.20 -21.21
N VAL A 173 8.40 -16.46 -21.41
CA VAL A 173 7.55 -17.59 -20.99
C VAL A 173 7.29 -17.56 -19.47
N GLU A 174 8.28 -17.24 -18.65
CA GLU A 174 8.14 -17.15 -17.20
C GLU A 174 7.14 -16.04 -16.80
N ARG A 175 7.23 -14.86 -17.44
CA ARG A 175 6.29 -13.74 -17.20
C ARG A 175 4.88 -14.07 -17.66
N PHE A 176 4.71 -14.70 -18.82
CA PHE A 176 3.40 -15.11 -19.33
C PHE A 176 2.81 -16.27 -18.54
N ALA A 177 3.62 -17.18 -18.01
CA ALA A 177 3.16 -18.28 -17.16
C ALA A 177 2.56 -17.74 -15.86
N GLY A 178 3.19 -16.75 -15.22
CA GLY A 178 2.64 -16.09 -14.03
C GLY A 178 1.30 -15.40 -14.29
N ALA A 179 1.19 -14.63 -15.37
CA ALA A 179 -0.07 -13.99 -15.76
C ALA A 179 -1.16 -15.02 -16.11
N GLY A 180 -0.82 -16.08 -16.83
CA GLY A 180 -1.72 -17.18 -17.17
C GLY A 180 -2.25 -17.89 -15.90
N LEU A 181 -1.37 -18.12 -14.92
CA LEU A 181 -1.76 -18.69 -13.63
C LEU A 181 -2.78 -17.80 -12.89
N VAL A 182 -2.54 -16.48 -12.85
CA VAL A 182 -3.50 -15.53 -12.25
C VAL A 182 -4.86 -15.59 -12.95
N ILE A 183 -4.89 -15.58 -14.30
CA ILE A 183 -6.14 -15.68 -15.07
C ILE A 183 -6.91 -16.94 -14.72
N VAL A 184 -6.23 -18.09 -14.77
CA VAL A 184 -6.84 -19.39 -14.45
C VAL A 184 -7.39 -19.39 -13.02
N LEU A 185 -6.61 -18.93 -12.05
CA LEU A 185 -7.04 -18.84 -10.65
C LEU A 185 -8.26 -17.93 -10.48
N VAL A 186 -8.28 -16.74 -11.10
CA VAL A 186 -9.43 -15.81 -11.04
C VAL A 186 -10.68 -16.47 -11.61
N VAL A 187 -10.58 -17.13 -12.77
CA VAL A 187 -11.71 -17.83 -13.39
C VAL A 187 -12.26 -18.91 -12.44
N PHE A 188 -11.39 -19.78 -11.92
CA PHE A 188 -11.82 -20.85 -11.02
C PHE A 188 -12.39 -20.30 -9.70
N MET A 189 -11.78 -19.28 -9.11
CA MET A 189 -12.26 -18.66 -7.87
C MET A 189 -13.63 -17.99 -8.07
N LEU A 190 -13.87 -17.29 -9.19
CA LEU A 190 -15.17 -16.70 -9.48
C LEU A 190 -16.25 -17.74 -9.74
N ILE A 191 -15.92 -18.82 -10.48
CA ILE A 191 -16.87 -19.91 -10.74
C ILE A 191 -17.20 -20.67 -9.45
N GLN A 192 -16.19 -20.93 -8.61
CA GLN A 192 -16.35 -21.76 -7.41
C GLN A 192 -16.46 -20.92 -6.12
N ARG A 193 -16.84 -19.64 -6.22
CA ARG A 193 -16.89 -18.71 -5.08
C ARG A 193 -17.70 -19.23 -3.89
N GLU A 194 -18.81 -19.93 -4.16
CA GLU A 194 -19.66 -20.50 -3.11
C GLU A 194 -19.03 -21.72 -2.43
N ASP A 195 -18.39 -22.60 -3.20
CA ASP A 195 -17.71 -23.77 -2.64
C ASP A 195 -16.51 -23.34 -1.78
N LEU A 196 -15.72 -22.39 -2.27
CA LEU A 196 -14.61 -21.82 -1.50
C LEU A 196 -15.08 -21.17 -0.20
N ARG A 197 -16.18 -20.38 -0.25
CA ARG A 197 -16.81 -19.81 0.93
C ARG A 197 -17.25 -20.89 1.93
N ASN A 198 -17.93 -21.92 1.45
CA ASN A 198 -18.42 -23.01 2.29
C ASN A 198 -17.27 -23.80 2.94
N ARG A 199 -16.16 -23.99 2.25
CA ARG A 199 -14.94 -24.59 2.81
C ARG A 199 -14.31 -23.72 3.88
N LEU A 200 -14.23 -22.40 3.67
CA LEU A 200 -13.75 -21.46 4.69
C LEU A 200 -14.64 -21.46 5.93
N ILE A 201 -15.95 -21.43 5.76
CA ILE A 201 -16.92 -21.54 6.88
C ILE A 201 -16.69 -22.83 7.67
N ARG A 202 -16.45 -23.95 6.97
CA ARG A 202 -16.21 -25.23 7.64
C ARG A 202 -14.89 -25.26 8.40
N LEU A 203 -13.84 -24.57 7.90
CA LEU A 203 -12.52 -24.52 8.55
C LEU A 203 -12.51 -23.60 9.78
N VAL A 204 -13.21 -22.46 9.71
CA VAL A 204 -13.19 -21.42 10.76
C VAL A 204 -14.34 -21.58 11.73
N GLY A 205 -15.47 -22.17 11.30
CA GLY A 205 -16.78 -22.14 11.97
C GLY A 205 -17.00 -23.17 13.05
N TYR A 206 -16.00 -23.63 13.78
CA TYR A 206 -16.15 -24.62 14.85
C TYR A 206 -17.31 -24.28 15.82
N GLY A 207 -18.50 -24.86 15.56
CA GLY A 207 -19.66 -24.81 16.45
C GLY A 207 -20.56 -23.56 16.38
N ARG A 208 -20.25 -22.54 15.57
CA ARG A 208 -21.05 -21.29 15.43
C ARG A 208 -21.33 -20.93 13.96
N LEU A 209 -21.90 -21.85 13.20
CA LEU A 209 -22.10 -21.73 11.75
C LEU A 209 -22.78 -20.43 11.31
N THR A 210 -23.87 -20.03 11.96
CA THR A 210 -24.66 -18.84 11.58
C THR A 210 -23.84 -17.55 11.76
N PHE A 211 -23.09 -17.43 12.85
CA PHE A 211 -22.24 -16.25 13.11
C PHE A 211 -21.11 -16.19 12.09
N THR A 212 -20.39 -17.30 11.88
CA THR A 212 -19.26 -17.36 10.95
C THR A 212 -19.69 -17.10 9.51
N THR A 213 -20.87 -17.58 9.10
CA THR A 213 -21.40 -17.33 7.74
C THR A 213 -21.64 -15.84 7.51
N ARG A 214 -22.36 -15.17 8.43
CA ARG A 214 -22.62 -13.72 8.32
C ARG A 214 -21.32 -12.91 8.35
N ALA A 215 -20.41 -13.27 9.24
CA ALA A 215 -19.11 -12.61 9.38
C ALA A 215 -18.28 -12.69 8.09
N LEU A 216 -18.19 -13.87 7.46
CA LEU A 216 -17.46 -14.03 6.20
C LEU A 216 -18.15 -13.35 5.00
N GLU A 217 -19.49 -13.32 4.98
CA GLU A 217 -20.24 -12.55 3.97
C GLU A 217 -19.97 -11.06 4.11
N GLU A 218 -20.08 -10.52 5.30
CA GLU A 218 -19.79 -9.11 5.59
C GLU A 218 -18.34 -8.75 5.27
N ALA A 219 -17.37 -9.58 5.66
CA ALA A 219 -15.96 -9.39 5.32
C ALA A 219 -15.75 -9.36 3.80
N GLY A 220 -16.31 -10.33 3.08
CA GLY A 220 -16.19 -10.41 1.62
C GLY A 220 -16.81 -9.20 0.92
N GLU A 221 -17.97 -8.73 1.38
CA GLU A 221 -18.63 -7.54 0.83
C GLU A 221 -17.82 -6.27 1.11
N ARG A 222 -17.32 -6.09 2.32
CA ARG A 222 -16.47 -4.94 2.70
C ARG A 222 -15.20 -4.89 1.87
N ILE A 223 -14.48 -6.02 1.73
CA ILE A 223 -13.26 -6.12 0.91
C ILE A 223 -13.57 -5.80 -0.55
N SER A 224 -14.61 -6.41 -1.12
CA SER A 224 -14.99 -6.17 -2.52
C SER A 224 -15.37 -4.72 -2.77
N ARG A 225 -16.14 -4.11 -1.89
CA ARG A 225 -16.55 -2.71 -1.98
C ARG A 225 -15.32 -1.78 -1.88
N TYR A 226 -14.43 -2.02 -0.92
CA TYR A 226 -13.20 -1.26 -0.77
C TYR A 226 -12.35 -1.31 -2.04
N LEU A 227 -12.03 -2.53 -2.54
CA LEU A 227 -11.20 -2.70 -3.73
C LEU A 227 -11.82 -2.07 -4.98
N LEU A 228 -13.13 -2.17 -5.14
CA LEU A 228 -13.86 -1.57 -6.26
C LEU A 228 -13.77 -0.04 -6.19
N MET A 229 -14.07 0.56 -5.03
CA MET A 229 -14.01 2.01 -4.86
C MET A 229 -12.59 2.55 -5.02
N GLN A 230 -11.60 1.89 -4.44
CA GLN A 230 -10.18 2.23 -4.61
C GLN A 230 -9.77 2.20 -6.08
N THR A 231 -10.19 1.17 -6.82
CA THR A 231 -9.88 1.05 -8.25
C THR A 231 -10.58 2.14 -9.05
N ILE A 232 -11.84 2.48 -8.75
CA ILE A 232 -12.57 3.56 -9.41
C ILE A 232 -11.89 4.91 -9.15
N ILE A 233 -11.56 5.23 -7.89
CA ILE A 233 -10.90 6.49 -7.52
C ILE A 233 -9.56 6.61 -8.25
N ASN A 234 -8.72 5.58 -8.16
CA ASN A 234 -7.39 5.59 -8.76
C ASN A 234 -7.45 5.66 -10.29
N SER A 235 -8.40 4.95 -10.92
CA SER A 235 -8.61 5.01 -12.38
C SER A 235 -9.12 6.37 -12.82
N THR A 236 -10.06 6.97 -12.09
CA THR A 236 -10.59 8.31 -12.36
C THR A 236 -9.49 9.37 -12.23
N PHE A 237 -8.68 9.29 -11.18
CA PHE A 237 -7.52 10.17 -10.97
C PHE A 237 -6.51 10.03 -12.12
N GLY A 238 -6.11 8.80 -12.45
CA GLY A 238 -5.16 8.56 -13.54
C GLY A 238 -5.68 9.01 -14.90
N LEU A 239 -6.98 8.82 -15.17
CA LEU A 239 -7.62 9.31 -16.38
C LEU A 239 -7.63 10.84 -16.42
N ALA A 240 -7.98 11.51 -15.32
CA ALA A 240 -7.99 12.96 -15.23
C ALA A 240 -6.58 13.55 -15.43
N VAL A 241 -5.55 12.94 -14.79
CA VAL A 241 -4.15 13.31 -15.00
C VAL A 241 -3.75 13.12 -16.46
N GLY A 242 -4.03 11.95 -17.04
CA GLY A 242 -3.70 11.64 -18.43
C GLY A 242 -4.33 12.64 -19.40
N LEU A 243 -5.62 12.94 -19.24
CA LEU A 243 -6.32 13.93 -20.07
C LEU A 243 -5.75 15.34 -19.88
N ALA A 244 -5.50 15.76 -18.64
CA ALA A 244 -4.94 17.08 -18.38
C ALA A 244 -3.54 17.24 -19.00
N LEU A 245 -2.67 16.26 -18.86
CA LEU A 245 -1.35 16.25 -19.47
C LEU A 245 -1.41 16.21 -21.01
N TYR A 246 -2.38 15.50 -21.56
CA TYR A 246 -2.63 15.47 -23.01
C TYR A 246 -3.00 16.85 -23.56
N PHE A 247 -3.92 17.57 -22.89
CA PHE A 247 -4.32 18.91 -23.31
C PHE A 247 -3.22 19.97 -23.14
N ILE A 248 -2.32 19.78 -22.17
CA ILE A 248 -1.13 20.64 -22.00
C ILE A 248 -0.12 20.37 -23.14
N GLY A 249 -0.13 19.16 -23.73
CA GLY A 249 0.84 18.72 -24.73
C GLY A 249 2.08 18.04 -24.11
N VAL A 250 1.99 17.53 -22.87
CA VAL A 250 3.07 16.74 -22.27
C VAL A 250 3.17 15.39 -23.00
N PRO A 251 4.36 15.01 -23.51
CA PRO A 251 4.55 13.73 -24.20
C PRO A 251 4.20 12.56 -23.26
N TYR A 252 3.70 11.47 -23.87
CA TYR A 252 3.39 10.23 -23.15
C TYR A 252 2.33 10.39 -22.04
N ALA A 253 1.33 11.24 -22.24
CA ALA A 253 0.29 11.54 -21.25
C ALA A 253 -0.45 10.30 -20.75
N ALA A 254 -0.72 9.29 -21.62
CA ALA A 254 -1.35 8.03 -21.24
C ALA A 254 -0.45 7.20 -20.30
N LEU A 255 0.85 7.19 -20.52
CA LEU A 255 1.83 6.55 -19.65
C LEU A 255 1.79 7.16 -18.23
N TRP A 256 1.82 8.49 -18.16
CA TRP A 256 1.80 9.20 -16.87
C TRP A 256 0.48 9.05 -16.14
N GLY A 257 -0.64 9.07 -16.88
CA GLY A 257 -1.96 8.78 -16.31
C GLY A 257 -2.06 7.36 -15.74
N PHE A 258 -1.53 6.37 -16.44
CA PHE A 258 -1.46 5.00 -15.95
C PHE A 258 -0.58 4.89 -14.68
N PHE A 259 0.61 5.48 -14.69
CA PHE A 259 1.45 5.47 -13.49
C PHE A 259 0.81 6.22 -12.33
N ALA A 260 0.10 7.32 -12.59
CA ALA A 260 -0.65 8.04 -11.56
C ALA A 260 -1.72 7.13 -10.93
N ALA A 261 -2.47 6.36 -11.73
CA ALA A 261 -3.45 5.41 -11.23
C ALA A 261 -2.83 4.28 -10.39
N VAL A 262 -1.72 3.70 -10.87
CA VAL A 262 -1.07 2.56 -10.20
C VAL A 262 -0.32 2.99 -8.94
N LEU A 263 0.47 4.05 -9.02
CA LEU A 263 1.25 4.52 -7.88
C LEU A 263 0.36 5.02 -6.74
N ARG A 264 -0.85 5.53 -7.03
CA ARG A 264 -1.80 5.96 -6.00
C ARG A 264 -2.28 4.82 -5.08
N PHE A 265 -2.04 3.55 -5.42
CA PHE A 265 -2.21 2.45 -4.46
C PHE A 265 -1.21 2.51 -3.29
N ILE A 266 -0.12 3.28 -3.42
CA ILE A 266 0.89 3.49 -2.39
C ILE A 266 0.54 4.80 -1.66
N PRO A 267 0.02 4.76 -0.42
CA PRO A 267 -0.38 5.97 0.30
C PRO A 267 0.79 6.95 0.50
N TYR A 268 0.49 8.23 0.49
CA TYR A 268 1.42 9.35 0.69
C TYR A 268 2.52 9.48 -0.37
N VAL A 269 3.23 8.39 -0.68
CA VAL A 269 4.37 8.39 -1.61
C VAL A 269 3.93 8.32 -3.07
N GLY A 270 2.81 7.65 -3.33
CA GLY A 270 2.37 7.35 -4.69
C GLY A 270 2.05 8.58 -5.53
N ALA A 271 1.22 9.47 -5.02
CA ALA A 271 0.83 10.68 -5.72
C ALA A 271 2.04 11.62 -5.96
N PHE A 272 2.93 11.76 -4.97
CA PHE A 272 4.15 12.55 -5.10
C PHE A 272 5.08 11.97 -6.18
N THR A 273 5.33 10.66 -6.16
CA THR A 273 6.18 9.98 -7.15
C THR A 273 5.56 10.06 -8.56
N ALA A 274 4.24 9.92 -8.66
CA ALA A 274 3.51 10.05 -9.92
C ALA A 274 3.62 11.45 -10.53
N ALA A 275 3.65 12.49 -9.69
CA ALA A 275 3.79 13.87 -10.13
C ALA A 275 5.23 14.22 -10.55
N LEU A 276 6.23 13.63 -9.90
CA LEU A 276 7.65 13.97 -10.09
C LEU A 276 8.11 13.75 -11.53
N MET A 277 7.79 12.60 -12.12
CA MET A 277 8.26 12.23 -13.47
C MET A 277 7.71 13.14 -14.57
N PRO A 278 6.37 13.34 -14.71
CA PRO A 278 5.83 14.23 -15.74
C PRO A 278 6.21 15.70 -15.49
N SER A 279 6.38 16.12 -14.23
CA SER A 279 6.88 17.46 -13.91
C SER A 279 8.32 17.65 -14.38
N ALA A 280 9.20 16.68 -14.13
CA ALA A 280 10.57 16.68 -14.63
C ALA A 280 10.63 16.65 -16.18
N LEU A 281 9.76 15.86 -16.81
CA LEU A 281 9.66 15.82 -18.27
C LEU A 281 9.16 17.15 -18.85
N SER A 282 8.20 17.80 -18.21
CA SER A 282 7.70 19.10 -18.65
C SER A 282 8.77 20.19 -18.56
N LEU A 283 9.67 20.11 -17.57
CA LEU A 283 10.87 20.97 -17.49
C LEU A 283 11.82 20.75 -18.68
N ALA A 284 11.89 19.52 -19.18
CA ALA A 284 12.77 19.16 -20.26
C ALA A 284 12.18 19.48 -21.66
N VAL A 285 10.86 19.41 -21.80
CA VAL A 285 10.17 19.54 -23.10
C VAL A 285 9.82 20.99 -23.43
N PHE A 286 9.25 21.71 -22.47
CA PHE A 286 8.74 23.05 -22.72
C PHE A 286 9.78 24.15 -22.46
N GLU A 287 9.71 25.22 -23.26
CA GLU A 287 10.43 26.45 -22.99
C GLU A 287 9.71 27.23 -21.86
N GLY A 288 10.46 27.84 -20.96
CA GLY A 288 9.93 28.62 -19.83
C GLY A 288 9.47 27.77 -18.62
N TRP A 289 8.95 28.47 -17.61
CA TRP A 289 8.57 27.90 -16.31
C TRP A 289 7.07 27.68 -16.13
N LEU A 290 6.25 28.28 -16.97
CA LEU A 290 4.80 28.26 -16.84
C LEU A 290 4.24 26.83 -16.92
N TRP A 291 4.65 26.08 -17.92
CA TRP A 291 4.14 24.72 -18.16
C TRP A 291 4.48 23.72 -17.06
N PRO A 292 5.72 23.64 -16.55
CA PRO A 292 6.04 22.82 -15.40
C PRO A 292 5.25 23.18 -14.14
N ILE A 293 5.08 24.48 -13.85
CA ILE A 293 4.27 24.94 -12.72
C ILE A 293 2.80 24.52 -12.89
N LEU A 294 2.27 24.61 -14.11
CA LEU A 294 0.91 24.20 -14.42
C LEU A 294 0.73 22.68 -14.26
N VAL A 295 1.70 21.87 -14.68
CA VAL A 295 1.70 20.41 -14.46
C VAL A 295 1.65 20.10 -12.96
N VAL A 296 2.53 20.68 -12.15
CA VAL A 296 2.51 20.49 -10.69
C VAL A 296 1.19 20.98 -10.09
N GLY A 297 0.68 22.15 -10.53
CA GLY A 297 -0.59 22.69 -10.08
C GLY A 297 -1.77 21.76 -10.34
N ILE A 298 -1.80 21.08 -11.50
CA ILE A 298 -2.83 20.08 -11.82
C ILE A 298 -2.75 18.88 -10.90
N PHE A 299 -1.57 18.34 -10.64
CA PHE A 299 -1.43 17.23 -9.70
C PHE A 299 -1.91 17.62 -8.31
N VAL A 300 -1.53 18.79 -7.81
CA VAL A 300 -1.99 19.30 -6.51
C VAL A 300 -3.51 19.50 -6.50
N ALA A 301 -4.08 20.11 -7.52
CA ALA A 301 -5.53 20.35 -7.60
C ALA A 301 -6.31 19.03 -7.66
N LEU A 302 -5.90 18.08 -8.50
CA LEU A 302 -6.55 16.76 -8.61
C LEU A 302 -6.41 15.96 -7.31
N GLU A 303 -5.27 16.03 -6.63
CA GLU A 303 -5.05 15.37 -5.35
C GLU A 303 -5.97 15.96 -4.26
N LEU A 304 -6.09 17.29 -4.19
CA LEU A 304 -7.01 17.96 -3.27
C LEU A 304 -8.47 17.58 -3.56
N ILE A 305 -8.88 17.54 -4.83
CA ILE A 305 -10.23 17.12 -5.22
C ILE A 305 -10.47 15.66 -4.81
N CYS A 306 -9.51 14.76 -5.04
CA CYS A 306 -9.63 13.38 -4.62
C CYS A 306 -9.78 13.24 -3.11
N ASN A 307 -8.88 13.87 -2.34
CA ASN A 307 -8.85 13.71 -0.89
C ASN A 307 -10.03 14.41 -0.19
N MET A 308 -10.48 15.57 -0.69
CA MET A 308 -11.56 16.35 -0.05
C MET A 308 -12.95 15.98 -0.55
N VAL A 309 -13.08 15.43 -1.76
CA VAL A 309 -14.39 15.19 -2.38
C VAL A 309 -14.60 13.70 -2.69
N LEU A 310 -13.73 13.10 -3.49
CA LEU A 310 -13.93 11.72 -3.97
C LEU A 310 -13.80 10.68 -2.86
N GLU A 311 -12.77 10.79 -2.03
CA GLU A 311 -12.57 9.83 -0.95
C GLU A 311 -13.70 9.89 0.10
N PRO A 312 -14.12 11.04 0.65
CA PRO A 312 -15.23 11.08 1.58
C PRO A 312 -16.57 10.64 0.98
N LEU A 313 -16.81 10.91 -0.31
CA LEU A 313 -18.06 10.51 -0.98
C LEU A 313 -18.13 9.00 -1.23
N LEU A 314 -17.00 8.36 -1.53
CA LEU A 314 -16.94 6.96 -1.92
C LEU A 314 -16.53 6.04 -0.77
N TYR A 315 -15.71 6.53 0.17
CA TYR A 315 -15.33 5.85 1.41
C TYR A 315 -16.19 6.37 2.57
N ALA A 316 -17.45 5.98 2.65
CA ALA A 316 -18.31 6.26 3.81
C ALA A 316 -17.81 5.57 5.10
N GLU A 317 -16.98 4.54 4.98
CA GLU A 317 -16.35 3.82 6.08
C GLU A 317 -14.83 3.78 5.83
N SER A 318 -14.04 4.17 6.84
CA SER A 318 -12.58 4.07 6.79
C SER A 318 -12.13 2.64 6.45
N ALA A 319 -10.97 2.51 5.81
CA ALA A 319 -10.37 1.20 5.51
C ALA A 319 -10.09 0.36 6.77
N GLY A 320 -10.33 0.93 7.95
CA GLY A 320 -10.14 0.30 9.24
C GLY A 320 -8.67 0.10 9.62
N VAL A 321 -7.76 0.86 9.00
CA VAL A 321 -6.30 0.77 9.21
C VAL A 321 -5.77 2.12 9.64
N SER A 322 -5.01 2.16 10.72
CA SER A 322 -4.35 3.38 11.20
C SER A 322 -3.21 3.81 10.26
N GLY A 323 -2.92 5.11 10.20
CA GLY A 323 -1.83 5.64 9.36
C GLY A 323 -0.47 5.01 9.69
N VAL A 324 -0.15 4.82 10.97
CA VAL A 324 1.08 4.16 11.42
C VAL A 324 1.06 2.68 11.04
N GLY A 325 -0.07 1.99 11.25
CA GLY A 325 -0.24 0.59 10.86
C GLY A 325 -0.03 0.39 9.36
N LEU A 326 -0.50 1.33 8.54
CA LEU A 326 -0.33 1.29 7.10
C LEU A 326 1.12 1.49 6.67
N LEU A 327 1.86 2.42 7.29
CA LEU A 327 3.30 2.61 7.02
C LEU A 327 4.12 1.37 7.37
N VAL A 328 3.84 0.75 8.52
CA VAL A 328 4.49 -0.51 8.93
C VAL A 328 4.16 -1.63 7.94
N ALA A 329 2.90 -1.73 7.52
CA ALA A 329 2.46 -2.71 6.54
C ALA A 329 3.13 -2.51 5.17
N ILE A 330 3.27 -1.27 4.69
CA ILE A 330 3.99 -0.95 3.46
C ILE A 330 5.45 -1.42 3.55
N ALA A 331 6.14 -1.12 4.64
CA ALA A 331 7.51 -1.58 4.86
C ALA A 331 7.61 -3.12 4.87
N PHE A 332 6.68 -3.78 5.58
CA PHE A 332 6.61 -5.24 5.68
C PHE A 332 6.37 -5.91 4.32
N TRP A 333 5.33 -5.50 3.57
CA TRP A 333 5.01 -6.11 2.28
C TRP A 333 6.07 -5.82 1.22
N THR A 334 6.68 -4.62 1.25
CA THR A 334 7.79 -4.26 0.36
C THR A 334 9.02 -5.11 0.63
N TRP A 335 9.35 -5.34 1.89
CA TRP A 335 10.44 -6.23 2.27
C TRP A 335 10.16 -7.68 1.87
N LEU A 336 8.91 -8.14 2.01
CA LEU A 336 8.53 -9.52 1.76
C LEU A 336 8.48 -9.85 0.26
N TRP A 337 7.84 -8.99 -0.57
CA TRP A 337 7.56 -9.24 -1.98
C TRP A 337 8.06 -8.14 -2.93
N GLY A 338 8.94 -7.26 -2.47
CA GLY A 338 9.54 -6.20 -3.29
C GLY A 338 8.53 -5.20 -3.85
N PRO A 339 8.72 -4.71 -5.10
CA PRO A 339 7.84 -3.72 -5.71
C PRO A 339 6.37 -4.17 -5.84
N VAL A 340 6.13 -5.47 -6.02
CA VAL A 340 4.77 -6.01 -6.07
C VAL A 340 4.11 -5.90 -4.70
N GLY A 341 4.85 -6.23 -3.64
CA GLY A 341 4.40 -6.05 -2.26
C GLY A 341 4.09 -4.60 -1.91
N LEU A 342 4.89 -3.66 -2.42
CA LEU A 342 4.65 -2.22 -2.23
C LEU A 342 3.29 -1.77 -2.81
N VAL A 343 2.98 -2.16 -4.04
CA VAL A 343 1.70 -1.82 -4.70
C VAL A 343 0.52 -2.51 -4.02
N LEU A 344 0.71 -3.76 -3.59
CA LEU A 344 -0.34 -4.56 -2.96
C LEU A 344 -0.46 -4.34 -1.44
N ALA A 345 0.44 -3.55 -0.82
CA ALA A 345 0.50 -3.38 0.63
C ALA A 345 -0.85 -2.97 1.23
N THR A 346 -1.45 -1.91 0.69
CA THR A 346 -2.73 -1.41 1.19
C THR A 346 -3.88 -2.43 1.03
N PRO A 347 -4.16 -2.96 -0.18
CA PRO A 347 -5.24 -3.92 -0.32
C PRO A 347 -5.04 -5.20 0.48
N LEU A 348 -3.81 -5.72 0.58
CA LEU A 348 -3.53 -6.89 1.40
C LEU A 348 -3.74 -6.62 2.89
N THR A 349 -3.28 -5.46 3.38
CA THR A 349 -3.44 -5.09 4.78
C THR A 349 -4.90 -4.91 5.15
N VAL A 350 -5.70 -4.25 4.30
CA VAL A 350 -7.14 -4.14 4.51
C VAL A 350 -7.80 -5.52 4.57
N CYS A 351 -7.44 -6.42 3.65
CA CYS A 351 -7.94 -7.79 3.68
C CYS A 351 -7.59 -8.51 4.99
N VAL A 352 -6.33 -8.39 5.45
CA VAL A 352 -5.85 -9.02 6.69
C VAL A 352 -6.56 -8.44 7.91
N VAL A 353 -6.75 -7.11 7.99
CA VAL A 353 -7.44 -6.45 9.10
C VAL A 353 -8.92 -6.82 9.13
N VAL A 354 -9.60 -6.77 7.97
CA VAL A 354 -11.01 -7.14 7.87
C VAL A 354 -11.21 -8.61 8.25
N LEU A 355 -10.41 -9.52 7.71
CA LEU A 355 -10.49 -10.95 8.04
C LEU A 355 -10.12 -11.21 9.51
N GLY A 356 -9.14 -10.46 10.05
CA GLY A 356 -8.71 -10.58 11.44
C GLY A 356 -9.84 -10.32 12.44
N LYS A 357 -10.77 -9.41 12.13
CA LYS A 357 -11.96 -9.15 12.99
C LYS A 357 -12.91 -10.36 13.12
N TYR A 358 -12.87 -11.26 12.16
CA TYR A 358 -13.83 -12.39 12.10
C TYR A 358 -13.20 -13.75 12.38
N ILE A 359 -11.86 -13.85 12.37
CA ILE A 359 -11.15 -15.10 12.65
C ILE A 359 -10.72 -15.12 14.12
N PRO A 360 -11.22 -16.07 14.95
CA PRO A 360 -10.84 -16.17 16.36
C PRO A 360 -9.31 -16.30 16.52
N GLY A 361 -8.74 -15.49 17.41
CA GLY A 361 -7.30 -15.45 17.67
C GLY A 361 -6.49 -14.51 16.76
N MET A 362 -7.11 -13.84 15.78
CA MET A 362 -6.50 -12.80 14.96
C MET A 362 -6.90 -11.38 15.37
N ASP A 363 -7.72 -11.23 16.42
CA ASP A 363 -8.19 -9.92 16.93
C ASP A 363 -7.05 -8.94 17.22
N PHE A 364 -5.88 -9.45 17.63
CA PHE A 364 -4.70 -8.64 17.88
C PHE A 364 -4.24 -7.80 16.68
N ILE A 365 -4.55 -8.24 15.44
CA ILE A 365 -4.23 -7.51 14.21
C ILE A 365 -5.04 -6.21 14.15
N GLY A 366 -6.34 -6.29 14.50
CA GLY A 366 -7.21 -5.13 14.58
C GLY A 366 -6.75 -4.13 15.63
N VAL A 367 -6.24 -4.61 16.78
CA VAL A 367 -5.69 -3.76 17.84
C VAL A 367 -4.35 -3.12 17.44
N LEU A 368 -3.51 -3.86 16.71
CA LEU A 368 -2.15 -3.40 16.36
C LEU A 368 -2.16 -2.42 15.17
N ILE A 369 -2.99 -2.69 14.16
CA ILE A 369 -2.94 -2.00 12.85
C ILE A 369 -4.23 -1.20 12.61
N GLY A 370 -5.32 -1.51 13.33
CA GLY A 370 -6.63 -0.87 13.15
C GLY A 370 -6.62 0.62 13.49
N ASP A 371 -7.63 1.32 12.98
CA ASP A 371 -7.89 2.76 13.21
C ASP A 371 -8.77 3.02 14.43
N GLN A 372 -9.40 1.97 14.98
CA GLN A 372 -10.24 2.10 16.16
C GLN A 372 -9.37 2.30 17.41
N PRO A 373 -9.82 3.12 18.37
CA PRO A 373 -9.14 3.25 19.65
C PRO A 373 -8.89 1.85 20.24
N ALA A 374 -7.63 1.58 20.61
CA ALA A 374 -7.23 0.29 21.18
C ALA A 374 -7.96 -0.03 22.50
N LEU A 375 -8.43 1.00 23.18
CA LEU A 375 -9.19 0.92 24.43
C LEU A 375 -10.55 1.58 24.23
N GLU A 376 -11.59 0.98 24.80
CA GLU A 376 -12.91 1.60 24.87
C GLU A 376 -12.84 2.91 25.67
N SER A 377 -13.71 3.87 25.36
CA SER A 377 -13.70 5.20 26.01
C SER A 377 -13.78 5.14 27.53
N ASN A 378 -14.49 4.15 28.09
CA ASN A 378 -14.58 3.91 29.53
C ASN A 378 -13.23 3.48 30.16
N ILE A 379 -12.46 2.64 29.46
CA ILE A 379 -11.14 2.18 29.94
C ILE A 379 -10.12 3.30 29.78
N SER A 380 -10.14 4.01 28.64
CA SER A 380 -9.26 5.17 28.42
C SER A 380 -9.52 6.26 29.44
N TYR A 381 -10.78 6.58 29.72
CA TYR A 381 -11.18 7.55 30.72
C TYR A 381 -10.65 7.13 32.14
N TYR A 382 -10.86 5.88 32.51
CA TYR A 382 -10.35 5.35 33.78
C TYR A 382 -8.82 5.41 33.89
N GLN A 383 -8.10 5.08 32.82
CA GLN A 383 -6.64 5.18 32.76
C GLN A 383 -6.13 6.62 32.94
N ARG A 384 -6.80 7.61 32.32
CA ARG A 384 -6.43 9.02 32.47
C ARG A 384 -6.68 9.52 33.90
N LEU A 385 -7.77 9.08 34.49
CA LEU A 385 -8.02 9.36 35.94
C LEU A 385 -6.95 8.75 36.84
N LEU A 386 -6.53 7.50 36.57
CA LEU A 386 -5.42 6.88 37.32
C LEU A 386 -4.09 7.62 37.14
N ALA A 387 -3.85 8.19 35.97
CA ALA A 387 -2.66 9.00 35.70
C ALA A 387 -2.76 10.43 36.21
N MET A 388 -3.87 10.81 36.89
CA MET A 388 -4.17 12.18 37.36
C MET A 388 -4.24 13.21 36.20
N ASP A 389 -4.47 12.75 34.98
CA ASP A 389 -4.56 13.59 33.76
C ASP A 389 -6.02 13.99 33.53
N GLN A 390 -6.43 15.06 34.22
CA GLN A 390 -7.80 15.58 34.11
C GLN A 390 -8.08 16.22 32.74
N ALA A 391 -7.06 16.77 32.08
CA ALA A 391 -7.23 17.44 30.80
C ALA A 391 -7.59 16.42 29.69
N GLU A 392 -6.82 15.34 29.57
CA GLU A 392 -7.13 14.28 28.60
C GLU A 392 -8.39 13.49 28.98
N ALA A 393 -8.71 13.34 30.27
CA ALA A 393 -9.97 12.75 30.70
C ALA A 393 -11.19 13.59 30.29
N ALA A 394 -11.09 14.93 30.37
CA ALA A 394 -12.12 15.84 29.88
C ALA A 394 -12.27 15.78 28.37
N GLU A 395 -11.16 15.68 27.62
CA GLU A 395 -11.19 15.57 26.15
C GLU A 395 -11.93 14.30 25.68
N ILE A 396 -11.74 13.16 26.36
CA ILE A 396 -12.48 11.91 26.06
C ILE A 396 -13.99 12.11 26.25
N VAL A 397 -14.40 12.84 27.29
CA VAL A 397 -15.82 13.18 27.54
C VAL A 397 -16.36 14.08 26.42
N GLU A 398 -15.61 15.13 26.07
CA GLU A 398 -16.03 16.06 24.99
C GLU A 398 -16.13 15.34 23.62
N GLU A 399 -15.18 14.46 23.32
CA GLU A 399 -15.19 13.66 22.08
C GLU A 399 -16.42 12.73 22.05
N HIS A 400 -16.73 12.08 23.16
CA HIS A 400 -17.92 11.22 23.28
C HIS A 400 -19.22 12.00 23.09
N LEU A 401 -19.30 13.20 23.62
CA LEU A 401 -20.48 14.08 23.49
C LEU A 401 -20.67 14.67 22.08
N LYS A 402 -19.63 14.72 21.22
CA LYS A 402 -19.77 15.14 19.83
C LYS A 402 -20.57 14.14 18.99
N THR A 403 -20.51 12.86 19.34
CA THR A 403 -21.08 11.76 18.54
C THR A 403 -22.27 11.08 19.19
N ASN A 404 -22.41 11.19 20.54
CA ASN A 404 -23.42 10.49 21.31
C ASN A 404 -24.22 11.47 22.20
N PRO A 405 -25.49 11.16 22.49
CA PRO A 405 -26.28 11.96 23.42
C PRO A 405 -25.71 11.86 24.86
N PRO A 406 -25.90 12.94 25.70
CA PRO A 406 -25.33 12.99 27.04
C PRO A 406 -25.73 11.83 27.96
N GLU A 407 -26.88 11.23 27.75
CA GLU A 407 -27.35 10.08 28.52
C GLU A 407 -26.43 8.85 28.36
N GLN A 408 -25.93 8.63 27.14
CA GLN A 408 -25.01 7.55 26.84
C GLN A 408 -23.60 7.73 27.45
N LEU A 409 -23.21 8.96 27.81
CA LEU A 409 -21.97 9.21 28.50
C LEU A 409 -21.94 8.54 29.88
N PHE A 410 -23.05 8.62 30.63
CA PHE A 410 -23.14 8.00 31.93
C PHE A 410 -23.05 6.48 31.86
N ASP A 411 -23.85 5.88 31.00
CA ASP A 411 -23.95 4.42 30.86
C ASP A 411 -22.74 3.82 30.11
N GLY A 412 -22.20 4.52 29.12
CA GLY A 412 -21.11 4.01 28.28
C GLY A 412 -19.71 4.31 28.82
N VAL A 413 -19.52 5.40 29.57
CA VAL A 413 -18.17 5.84 29.97
C VAL A 413 -18.03 5.92 31.48
N LEU A 414 -18.86 6.74 32.17
CA LEU A 414 -18.63 7.08 33.58
C LEU A 414 -18.94 5.92 34.55
N ILE A 415 -20.09 5.25 34.40
CA ILE A 415 -20.48 4.15 35.26
C ILE A 415 -19.53 2.95 35.11
N PRO A 416 -19.17 2.51 33.87
CA PRO A 416 -18.16 1.47 33.70
C PRO A 416 -16.80 1.84 34.32
N ALA A 417 -16.32 3.09 34.13
CA ALA A 417 -15.07 3.56 34.73
C ALA A 417 -15.08 3.51 36.27
N LEU A 418 -16.18 3.94 36.89
CA LEU A 418 -16.38 3.81 38.33
C LEU A 418 -16.40 2.34 38.80
N THR A 419 -16.92 1.44 37.95
CA THR A 419 -16.92 0.01 38.25
C THR A 419 -15.50 -0.56 38.25
N TYR A 420 -14.63 -0.13 37.34
CA TYR A 420 -13.22 -0.48 37.35
C TYR A 420 -12.51 0.09 38.56
N ALA A 421 -12.73 1.35 38.91
CA ALA A 421 -12.16 1.98 40.12
C ALA A 421 -12.55 1.23 41.38
N ARG A 422 -13.83 0.88 41.53
CA ARG A 422 -14.32 0.09 42.65
C ARG A 422 -13.63 -1.27 42.76
N ARG A 423 -13.50 -1.98 41.60
CA ARG A 423 -12.85 -3.29 41.55
C ARG A 423 -11.38 -3.21 41.96
N ASP A 424 -10.66 -2.19 41.46
CA ASP A 424 -9.23 -2.02 41.80
C ASP A 424 -9.02 -1.60 43.24
N ARG A 425 -9.95 -0.84 43.83
CA ARG A 425 -9.96 -0.54 45.24
C ARG A 425 -10.20 -1.80 46.09
N GLU A 426 -11.16 -2.64 45.71
CA GLU A 426 -11.45 -3.92 46.41
C GLU A 426 -10.23 -4.88 46.33
N LEU A 427 -9.43 -4.80 45.27
CA LEU A 427 -8.20 -5.57 45.12
C LEU A 427 -6.96 -4.93 45.77
N GLY A 428 -7.12 -3.79 46.46
CA GLY A 428 -6.03 -3.06 47.11
C GLY A 428 -5.00 -2.47 46.13
N ARG A 429 -5.41 -2.21 44.88
CA ARG A 429 -4.56 -1.60 43.87
C ARG A 429 -4.67 -0.08 43.82
N LEU A 430 -5.70 0.49 44.42
CA LEU A 430 -5.87 1.93 44.62
C LEU A 430 -5.59 2.25 46.10
N THR A 431 -4.73 3.23 46.35
CA THR A 431 -4.52 3.85 47.65
C THR A 431 -5.63 4.85 47.97
N GLU A 432 -5.89 5.13 49.23
CA GLU A 432 -6.94 6.06 49.65
C GLU A 432 -6.55 7.55 49.51
N ASP A 433 -5.37 7.84 48.96
CA ASP A 433 -4.86 9.22 48.76
C ASP A 433 -5.39 9.85 47.46
#